data_71c90eb00657b6e86e8c08263ba0aac4
#
_entry.id   71c90eb00657b6e86e8c08263ba0aac4
#
_cell.length_a   1.000
_cell.length_b   1.000
_cell.length_c   1.000
_cell.angle_alpha   90.00
_cell.angle_beta   90.00
_cell.angle_gamma   90.00
#
_symmetry.space_group_name_H-M   'P 1'
#
loop_
_entity.id
_entity.type
_entity.pdbx_description
1 polymer ?
#
loop_
_entity_poly.entity_id
_entity_poly.type
_entity_poly.pdbx_seq_one_letter_code
_entity_poly.pdbx_strand_id
1 'polypeptide(L)'
;MARPRKPIEAGRRDRLMRQARAHFVRCGYTGASLSEILSAAEFPRSSFYYFFGGKAALFEAAFSDGLARLAERVRVPDVDSLDAESFWPSILGFLDDLEEAGADQDISTIPRLFHMPDAPECAARVDFGRAARQWCERAVRTGRALGVLDREIPVSLHVELVWSIAIALDRWMASQAAGSVDGRGLSRILMTRVLG
;
A
#
# COMPACT_ATOMS: atom_id res chain seq x y z
N MET A 1 26.64 -15.21 26.20
CA MET A 1 26.53 -14.35 25.02
C MET A 1 25.72 -15.08 23.95
N ALA A 2 24.59 -14.53 23.50
CA ALA A 2 23.80 -15.14 22.44
C ALA A 2 24.52 -14.98 21.10
N ARG A 3 24.68 -16.10 20.35
CA ARG A 3 25.29 -16.10 19.02
C ARG A 3 24.48 -15.16 18.10
N PRO A 4 25.13 -14.24 17.36
CA PRO A 4 24.39 -13.34 16.46
C PRO A 4 23.55 -14.16 15.46
N ARG A 5 22.28 -13.76 15.29
CA ARG A 5 21.35 -14.43 14.34
C ARG A 5 21.92 -14.33 12.94
N LYS A 6 22.17 -15.48 12.30
CA LYS A 6 22.56 -15.48 10.90
C LYS A 6 21.35 -14.98 10.09
N PRO A 7 21.48 -13.95 9.25
CA PRO A 7 20.38 -13.43 8.47
C PRO A 7 19.80 -14.51 7.53
N ILE A 8 18.51 -14.40 7.22
CA ILE A 8 17.89 -15.25 6.19
C ILE A 8 18.54 -14.90 4.84
N GLU A 9 18.86 -15.91 4.05
CA GLU A 9 19.30 -15.71 2.67
C GLU A 9 18.24 -14.89 1.89
N ALA A 10 18.66 -13.86 1.16
CA ALA A 10 17.77 -12.90 0.51
C ALA A 10 16.75 -13.57 -0.43
N GLY A 11 17.16 -14.50 -1.28
CA GLY A 11 16.27 -15.20 -2.21
C GLY A 11 15.24 -16.08 -1.51
N ARG A 12 15.61 -16.69 -0.38
CA ARG A 12 14.68 -17.49 0.44
C ARG A 12 13.67 -16.62 1.18
N ARG A 13 14.12 -15.46 1.69
CA ARG A 13 13.24 -14.47 2.31
C ARG A 13 12.24 -13.93 1.29
N ASP A 14 12.71 -13.54 0.12
CA ASP A 14 11.89 -13.03 -0.97
C ASP A 14 10.79 -14.02 -1.37
N ARG A 15 11.14 -15.29 -1.56
CA ARG A 15 10.17 -16.35 -1.87
C ARG A 15 9.12 -16.50 -0.76
N LEU A 16 9.54 -16.47 0.51
CA LEU A 16 8.61 -16.53 1.63
C LEU A 16 7.64 -15.34 1.65
N MET A 17 8.13 -14.11 1.46
CA MET A 17 7.27 -12.92 1.44
C MET A 17 6.27 -12.96 0.30
N ARG A 18 6.69 -13.37 -0.90
CA ARG A 18 5.82 -13.52 -2.08
C ARG A 18 4.74 -14.57 -1.84
N GLN A 19 5.09 -15.76 -1.37
CA GLN A 19 4.13 -16.82 -1.07
C GLN A 19 3.18 -16.44 0.06
N ALA A 20 3.65 -15.73 1.07
CA ALA A 20 2.81 -15.23 2.15
C ALA A 20 1.76 -14.23 1.64
N ARG A 21 2.17 -13.21 0.85
CA ARG A 21 1.24 -12.26 0.25
C ARG A 21 0.19 -12.96 -0.60
N ALA A 22 0.59 -13.82 -1.52
CA ALA A 22 -0.31 -14.55 -2.40
C ALA A 22 -1.33 -15.41 -1.62
N HIS A 23 -0.89 -16.08 -0.56
CA HIS A 23 -1.74 -16.92 0.28
C HIS A 23 -2.74 -16.10 1.11
N PHE A 24 -2.29 -15.02 1.74
CA PHE A 24 -3.17 -14.14 2.50
C PHE A 24 -4.24 -13.52 1.59
N VAL A 25 -3.86 -13.04 0.41
CA VAL A 25 -4.81 -12.46 -0.55
C VAL A 25 -5.84 -13.48 -1.03
N ARG A 26 -5.45 -14.74 -1.23
CA ARG A 26 -6.33 -15.80 -1.73
C ARG A 26 -7.28 -16.32 -0.66
N CYS A 27 -6.82 -16.49 0.57
CA CYS A 27 -7.54 -17.22 1.62
C CYS A 27 -8.04 -16.34 2.78
N GLY A 28 -7.73 -15.01 2.78
CA GLY A 28 -7.86 -14.17 3.96
C GLY A 28 -6.81 -14.50 5.02
N TYR A 29 -6.70 -13.65 6.05
CA TYR A 29 -5.75 -13.92 7.12
C TYR A 29 -6.14 -15.17 7.92
N THR A 30 -7.40 -15.29 8.31
CA THR A 30 -7.88 -16.43 9.13
C THR A 30 -7.73 -17.75 8.39
N GLY A 31 -8.14 -17.79 7.11
CA GLY A 31 -8.13 -19.00 6.29
C GLY A 31 -6.74 -19.40 5.79
N ALA A 32 -5.74 -18.50 5.83
CA ALA A 32 -4.40 -18.81 5.34
C ALA A 32 -3.67 -19.80 6.27
N SER A 33 -3.22 -20.91 5.69
CA SER A 33 -2.46 -21.97 6.38
C SER A 33 -0.96 -21.65 6.39
N LEU A 34 -0.41 -21.45 7.59
CA LEU A 34 1.05 -21.25 7.74
C LEU A 34 1.84 -22.43 7.17
N SER A 35 1.37 -23.65 7.33
CA SER A 35 2.05 -24.84 6.81
C SER A 35 2.11 -24.86 5.30
N GLU A 36 1.03 -24.43 4.62
CA GLU A 36 0.99 -24.32 3.16
C GLU A 36 1.90 -23.20 2.65
N ILE A 37 1.90 -22.05 3.33
CA ILE A 37 2.81 -20.94 2.98
C ILE A 37 4.27 -21.39 3.08
N LEU A 38 4.65 -22.06 4.17
CA LEU A 38 6.03 -22.53 4.36
C LEU A 38 6.41 -23.60 3.36
N SER A 39 5.49 -24.51 3.02
CA SER A 39 5.70 -25.54 2.01
C SER A 39 5.90 -24.92 0.62
N ALA A 40 5.03 -24.00 0.21
CA ALA A 40 5.11 -23.30 -1.08
C ALA A 40 6.38 -22.44 -1.20
N ALA A 41 6.87 -21.89 -0.08
CA ALA A 41 8.09 -21.12 -0.03
C ALA A 41 9.36 -21.97 0.11
N GLU A 42 9.25 -23.29 0.26
CA GLU A 42 10.35 -24.19 0.63
C GLU A 42 11.11 -23.67 1.87
N PHE A 43 10.37 -23.16 2.86
CA PHE A 43 10.95 -22.55 4.04
C PHE A 43 10.83 -23.47 5.24
N PRO A 44 11.96 -23.88 5.89
CA PRO A 44 11.93 -24.81 7.02
C PRO A 44 11.16 -24.25 8.21
N ARG A 45 10.26 -25.06 8.76
CA ARG A 45 9.40 -24.67 9.89
C ARG A 45 10.21 -24.25 11.15
N SER A 46 11.31 -24.95 11.44
CA SER A 46 12.20 -24.59 12.55
C SER A 46 12.85 -23.22 12.36
N SER A 47 13.29 -22.92 11.13
CA SER A 47 13.83 -21.59 10.79
C SER A 47 12.76 -20.51 10.88
N PHE A 48 11.52 -20.81 10.48
CA PHE A 48 10.42 -19.87 10.56
C PHE A 48 10.19 -19.37 11.99
N TYR A 49 10.01 -20.26 12.94
CA TYR A 49 9.77 -19.86 14.34
C TYR A 49 10.98 -19.16 14.97
N TYR A 50 12.18 -19.42 14.47
CA TYR A 50 13.37 -18.72 14.90
C TYR A 50 13.37 -17.23 14.47
N PHE A 51 12.82 -16.91 13.28
CA PHE A 51 12.84 -15.55 12.74
C PHE A 51 11.54 -14.78 12.97
N PHE A 52 10.39 -15.45 12.89
CA PHE A 52 9.07 -14.81 12.81
C PHE A 52 8.20 -15.25 13.98
N GLY A 53 8.19 -15.37 15.02
CA GLY A 53 7.30 -15.71 16.14
C GLY A 53 5.91 -16.32 15.82
N GLY A 54 5.37 -16.14 14.60
CA GLY A 54 4.05 -16.66 14.21
C GLY A 54 3.46 -16.04 12.94
N LYS A 55 2.20 -16.42 12.62
CA LYS A 55 1.48 -15.98 11.41
C LYS A 55 1.27 -14.47 11.36
N ALA A 56 1.02 -13.83 12.50
CA ALA A 56 0.85 -12.37 12.57
C ALA A 56 2.13 -11.62 12.20
N ALA A 57 3.27 -12.04 12.73
CA ALA A 57 4.56 -11.44 12.37
C ALA A 57 4.95 -11.70 10.90
N LEU A 58 4.56 -12.86 10.35
CA LEU A 58 4.73 -13.12 8.91
C LEU A 58 3.86 -12.18 8.06
N PHE A 59 2.62 -11.95 8.47
CA PHE A 59 1.71 -11.04 7.78
C PHE A 59 2.28 -9.61 7.75
N GLU A 60 2.71 -9.10 8.90
CA GLU A 60 3.34 -7.78 9.00
C GLU A 60 4.61 -7.69 8.15
N ALA A 61 5.49 -8.71 8.22
CA ALA A 61 6.71 -8.74 7.42
C ALA A 61 6.41 -8.79 5.91
N ALA A 62 5.38 -9.55 5.48
CA ALA A 62 4.97 -9.64 4.08
C ALA A 62 4.36 -8.32 3.57
N PHE A 63 3.57 -7.64 4.41
CA PHE A 63 3.04 -6.31 4.10
C PHE A 63 4.16 -5.27 3.99
N SER A 64 5.07 -5.22 4.97
CA SER A 64 6.22 -4.31 4.96
C SER A 64 7.14 -4.52 3.77
N ASP A 65 7.37 -5.78 3.38
CA ASP A 65 8.16 -6.12 2.19
C ASP A 65 7.49 -5.63 0.90
N GLY A 66 6.16 -5.75 0.81
CA GLY A 66 5.39 -5.18 -0.29
C GLY A 66 5.52 -3.65 -0.38
N LEU A 67 5.37 -2.96 0.76
CA LEU A 67 5.55 -1.49 0.81
C LEU A 67 6.97 -1.06 0.41
N ALA A 68 8.00 -1.80 0.81
CA ALA A 68 9.37 -1.50 0.41
C ALA A 68 9.54 -1.61 -1.12
N ARG A 69 8.96 -2.63 -1.75
CA ARG A 69 8.96 -2.79 -3.22
C ARG A 69 8.20 -1.67 -3.94
N LEU A 70 7.08 -1.24 -3.36
CA LEU A 70 6.34 -0.09 -3.89
C LEU A 70 7.20 1.17 -3.83
N ALA A 71 7.87 1.42 -2.70
CA ALA A 71 8.73 2.59 -2.51
C ALA A 71 9.98 2.62 -3.42
N GLU A 72 10.41 1.46 -3.94
CA GLU A 72 11.49 1.39 -4.95
C GLU A 72 11.02 1.87 -6.34
N ARG A 73 9.71 1.83 -6.63
CA ARG A 73 9.13 2.15 -7.93
C ARG A 73 8.41 3.48 -7.98
N VAL A 74 7.79 3.87 -6.88
CA VAL A 74 6.94 5.04 -6.80
C VAL A 74 7.53 6.06 -5.84
N ARG A 75 7.72 7.29 -6.31
CA ARG A 75 8.18 8.40 -5.47
C ARG A 75 6.98 9.23 -5.05
N VAL A 76 6.76 9.31 -3.75
CA VAL A 76 5.76 10.22 -3.17
C VAL A 76 6.25 11.66 -3.33
N PRO A 77 5.48 12.56 -3.99
CA PRO A 77 5.89 13.95 -4.16
C PRO A 77 5.99 14.67 -2.80
N ASP A 78 7.01 15.52 -2.67
CA ASP A 78 7.07 16.49 -1.59
C ASP A 78 6.15 17.66 -1.93
N VAL A 79 4.90 17.57 -1.46
CA VAL A 79 3.86 18.54 -1.80
C VAL A 79 4.14 19.94 -1.25
N ASP A 80 4.97 20.05 -0.22
CA ASP A 80 5.31 21.34 0.39
C ASP A 80 6.30 22.13 -0.47
N SER A 81 6.97 21.48 -1.44
CA SER A 81 7.88 22.11 -2.39
C SER A 81 7.24 22.52 -3.72
N LEU A 82 5.96 22.20 -3.93
CA LEU A 82 5.26 22.47 -5.19
C LEU A 82 4.76 23.92 -5.29
N ASP A 83 4.67 24.41 -6.52
CA ASP A 83 4.00 25.65 -6.89
C ASP A 83 2.69 25.37 -7.65
N ALA A 84 1.97 26.43 -8.05
CA ALA A 84 0.69 26.31 -8.72
C ALA A 84 0.77 25.59 -10.08
N GLU A 85 1.90 25.73 -10.80
CA GLU A 85 2.08 25.10 -12.11
C GLU A 85 2.44 23.62 -12.01
N SER A 86 3.23 23.24 -11.00
CA SER A 86 3.73 21.89 -10.79
C SER A 86 2.80 21.00 -9.94
N PHE A 87 1.84 21.59 -9.20
CA PHE A 87 0.98 20.85 -8.27
C PHE A 87 0.22 19.72 -8.96
N TRP A 88 -0.67 20.04 -9.91
CA TRP A 88 -1.46 19.02 -10.57
C TRP A 88 -0.61 18.03 -11.41
N PRO A 89 0.38 18.47 -12.19
CA PRO A 89 1.28 17.52 -12.87
C PRO A 89 1.95 16.53 -11.91
N SER A 90 2.40 16.99 -10.74
CA SER A 90 3.07 16.11 -9.76
C SER A 90 2.09 15.12 -9.10
N ILE A 91 0.89 15.59 -8.71
CA ILE A 91 -0.14 14.71 -8.12
C ILE A 91 -0.60 13.67 -9.14
N LEU A 92 -0.90 14.08 -10.36
CA LEU A 92 -1.38 13.17 -11.41
C LEU A 92 -0.30 12.18 -11.85
N GLY A 93 0.96 12.63 -11.98
CA GLY A 93 2.09 11.75 -12.25
C GLY A 93 2.29 10.70 -11.17
N PHE A 94 2.16 11.07 -9.89
CA PHE A 94 2.20 10.13 -8.78
C PHE A 94 1.08 9.08 -8.84
N LEU A 95 -0.13 9.48 -9.23
CA LEU A 95 -1.25 8.53 -9.40
C LEU A 95 -1.00 7.58 -10.58
N ASP A 96 -0.45 8.10 -11.69
CA ASP A 96 -0.07 7.28 -12.85
C ASP A 96 1.02 6.26 -12.47
N ASP A 97 2.04 6.67 -11.70
CA ASP A 97 3.10 5.79 -11.19
C ASP A 97 2.54 4.68 -10.27
N LEU A 98 1.56 5.01 -9.42
CA LEU A 98 0.87 4.03 -8.57
C LEU A 98 0.09 3.01 -9.41
N GLU A 99 -0.63 3.46 -10.42
CA GLU A 99 -1.37 2.59 -11.34
C GLU A 99 -0.42 1.67 -12.12
N GLU A 100 0.70 2.20 -12.62
CA GLU A 100 1.72 1.40 -13.32
C GLU A 100 2.37 0.37 -12.39
N ALA A 101 2.75 0.77 -11.18
CA ALA A 101 3.31 -0.14 -10.19
C ALA A 101 2.32 -1.23 -9.79
N GLY A 102 1.02 -0.93 -9.76
CA GLY A 102 -0.06 -1.88 -9.48
C GLY A 102 -0.21 -3.01 -10.52
N ALA A 103 0.39 -2.89 -11.70
CA ALA A 103 0.46 -3.98 -12.68
C ALA A 103 1.41 -5.11 -12.24
N ASP A 104 2.32 -4.86 -11.33
CA ASP A 104 3.19 -5.88 -10.74
C ASP A 104 2.40 -6.78 -9.77
N GLN A 105 2.52 -8.11 -9.92
CA GLN A 105 1.77 -9.07 -9.11
C GLN A 105 2.07 -8.99 -7.61
N ASP A 106 3.29 -8.62 -7.22
CA ASP A 106 3.67 -8.48 -5.82
C ASP A 106 3.10 -7.21 -5.22
N ILE A 107 3.12 -6.10 -5.97
CA ILE A 107 2.62 -4.79 -5.55
C ILE A 107 1.09 -4.77 -5.52
N SER A 108 0.42 -5.38 -6.48
CA SER A 108 -1.05 -5.48 -6.56
C SER A 108 -1.69 -6.18 -5.35
N THR A 109 -0.91 -6.88 -4.55
CA THR A 109 -1.37 -7.51 -3.30
C THR A 109 -1.52 -6.52 -2.15
N ILE A 110 -0.82 -5.37 -2.19
CA ILE A 110 -0.72 -4.43 -1.07
C ILE A 110 -2.08 -3.85 -0.66
N PRO A 111 -2.92 -3.34 -1.58
CA PRO A 111 -4.25 -2.83 -1.23
C PRO A 111 -5.12 -3.89 -0.55
N ARG A 112 -5.08 -5.13 -1.05
CA ARG A 112 -5.83 -6.25 -0.47
C ARG A 112 -5.37 -6.60 0.94
N LEU A 113 -4.06 -6.58 1.20
CA LEU A 113 -3.52 -6.79 2.54
C LEU A 113 -3.84 -5.61 3.47
N PHE A 114 -3.77 -4.39 2.95
CA PHE A 114 -4.10 -3.19 3.72
C PHE A 114 -5.56 -3.17 4.18
N HIS A 115 -6.49 -3.53 3.29
CA HIS A 115 -7.93 -3.56 3.59
C HIS A 115 -8.45 -4.91 4.11
N MET A 116 -7.58 -5.86 4.39
CA MET A 116 -8.00 -7.20 4.84
C MET A 116 -8.69 -7.13 6.21
N PRO A 117 -10.01 -7.45 6.28
CA PRO A 117 -10.82 -7.17 7.47
C PRO A 117 -10.52 -8.10 8.65
N ASP A 118 -10.08 -9.34 8.36
CA ASP A 118 -9.78 -10.36 9.35
C ASP A 118 -8.30 -10.41 9.76
N ALA A 119 -7.47 -9.53 9.19
CA ALA A 119 -6.06 -9.46 9.55
C ALA A 119 -5.85 -8.74 10.89
N PRO A 120 -4.85 -9.17 11.67
CA PRO A 120 -4.53 -8.49 12.93
C PRO A 120 -4.07 -7.06 12.65
N GLU A 121 -4.36 -6.18 13.58
CA GLU A 121 -3.73 -4.87 13.61
C GLU A 121 -2.22 -5.05 13.78
N CYS A 122 -1.44 -4.40 12.95
CA CYS A 122 0.02 -4.42 13.01
C CYS A 122 0.58 -3.02 12.76
N ALA A 123 1.77 -2.76 13.29
CA ALA A 123 2.39 -1.44 13.23
C ALA A 123 2.55 -0.94 11.78
N ALA A 124 2.99 -1.80 10.88
CA ALA A 124 3.20 -1.44 9.48
C ALA A 124 1.92 -0.94 8.77
N ARG A 125 0.74 -1.56 9.04
CA ARG A 125 -0.54 -1.10 8.46
C ARG A 125 -0.98 0.24 9.05
N VAL A 126 -0.87 0.39 10.36
CA VAL A 126 -1.25 1.62 11.07
C VAL A 126 -0.38 2.79 10.62
N ASP A 127 0.94 2.58 10.56
CA ASP A 127 1.89 3.61 10.18
C ASP A 127 1.74 4.02 8.72
N PHE A 128 1.53 3.04 7.81
CA PHE A 128 1.24 3.33 6.40
C PHE A 128 -0.04 4.16 6.25
N GLY A 129 -1.14 3.76 6.87
CA GLY A 129 -2.41 4.49 6.81
C GLY A 129 -2.29 5.90 7.37
N ARG A 130 -1.58 6.07 8.48
CA ARG A 130 -1.29 7.37 9.09
C ARG A 130 -0.45 8.25 8.15
N ALA A 131 0.63 7.73 7.59
CA ALA A 131 1.50 8.46 6.68
C ALA A 131 0.77 8.90 5.40
N ALA A 132 -0.02 8.01 4.80
CA ALA A 132 -0.83 8.32 3.63
C ALA A 132 -1.86 9.42 3.91
N ARG A 133 -2.59 9.33 5.04
CA ARG A 133 -3.55 10.37 5.44
C ARG A 133 -2.87 11.72 5.70
N GLN A 134 -1.73 11.73 6.36
CA GLN A 134 -0.96 12.96 6.61
C GLN A 134 -0.46 13.58 5.30
N TRP A 135 -0.06 12.76 4.34
CA TRP A 135 0.32 13.26 3.02
C TRP A 135 -0.88 13.88 2.29
N CYS A 136 -2.05 13.25 2.29
CA CYS A 136 -3.29 13.81 1.74
C CYS A 136 -3.63 15.16 2.40
N GLU A 137 -3.50 15.26 3.72
CA GLU A 137 -3.76 16.51 4.44
C GLU A 137 -2.82 17.64 4.00
N ARG A 138 -1.51 17.34 3.87
CA ARG A 138 -0.55 18.33 3.36
C ARG A 138 -0.87 18.73 1.93
N ALA A 139 -1.16 17.76 1.04
CA ALA A 139 -1.53 18.04 -0.35
C ALA A 139 -2.74 18.98 -0.44
N VAL A 140 -3.80 18.73 0.34
CA VAL A 140 -4.97 19.62 0.39
C VAL A 140 -4.59 21.01 0.88
N ARG A 141 -3.82 21.13 1.95
CA ARG A 141 -3.40 22.44 2.50
C ARG A 141 -2.57 23.23 1.49
N THR A 142 -1.60 22.58 0.86
CA THR A 142 -0.73 23.19 -0.17
C THR A 142 -1.53 23.61 -1.39
N GLY A 143 -2.36 22.73 -1.95
CA GLY A 143 -3.19 23.08 -3.12
C GLY A 143 -4.15 24.25 -2.87
N ARG A 144 -4.71 24.34 -1.66
CA ARG A 144 -5.54 25.51 -1.26
C ARG A 144 -4.71 26.78 -1.10
N ALA A 145 -3.53 26.70 -0.51
CA ALA A 145 -2.63 27.85 -0.37
C ALA A 145 -2.21 28.40 -1.74
N LEU A 146 -1.94 27.51 -2.69
CA LEU A 146 -1.61 27.83 -4.08
C LEU A 146 -2.82 28.30 -4.92
N GLY A 147 -4.06 28.12 -4.42
CA GLY A 147 -5.27 28.47 -5.14
C GLY A 147 -5.65 27.52 -6.28
N VAL A 148 -5.08 26.31 -6.30
CA VAL A 148 -5.38 25.27 -7.28
C VAL A 148 -6.45 24.28 -6.78
N LEU A 149 -6.85 24.37 -5.52
CA LEU A 149 -7.99 23.67 -4.93
C LEU A 149 -9.01 24.66 -4.37
N ASP A 150 -10.29 24.27 -4.39
CA ASP A 150 -11.40 25.06 -3.89
C ASP A 150 -11.17 25.53 -2.44
N ARG A 151 -11.40 26.81 -2.18
CA ARG A 151 -11.25 27.45 -0.87
C ARG A 151 -12.57 27.59 -0.10
N GLU A 152 -13.71 27.36 -0.71
CA GLU A 152 -15.03 27.45 -0.06
C GLU A 152 -15.28 26.23 0.83
N ILE A 153 -14.78 25.05 0.45
CA ILE A 153 -14.89 23.82 1.26
C ILE A 153 -14.00 23.93 2.50
N PRO A 154 -14.50 23.70 3.73
CA PRO A 154 -13.65 23.65 4.92
C PRO A 154 -12.51 22.62 4.76
N VAL A 155 -11.28 22.97 5.20
CA VAL A 155 -10.10 22.10 5.03
C VAL A 155 -10.34 20.68 5.56
N SER A 156 -10.96 20.57 6.74
CA SER A 156 -11.24 19.25 7.34
C SER A 156 -12.15 18.40 6.47
N LEU A 157 -13.20 18.99 5.89
CA LEU A 157 -14.10 18.29 4.98
C LEU A 157 -13.38 17.92 3.67
N HIS A 158 -12.57 18.82 3.13
CA HIS A 158 -11.81 18.58 1.92
C HIS A 158 -10.84 17.38 2.08
N VAL A 159 -10.12 17.33 3.20
CA VAL A 159 -9.25 16.18 3.55
C VAL A 159 -10.06 14.88 3.66
N GLU A 160 -11.23 14.91 4.32
CA GLU A 160 -12.09 13.73 4.43
C GLU A 160 -12.59 13.25 3.06
N LEU A 161 -12.96 14.18 2.16
CA LEU A 161 -13.38 13.81 0.80
C LEU A 161 -12.24 13.17 0.01
N VAL A 162 -11.06 13.80 -0.01
CA VAL A 162 -9.86 13.24 -0.69
C VAL A 162 -9.54 11.86 -0.16
N TRP A 163 -9.47 11.71 1.17
CA TRP A 163 -9.17 10.45 1.81
C TRP A 163 -10.22 9.38 1.51
N SER A 164 -11.51 9.72 1.58
CA SER A 164 -12.60 8.79 1.29
C SER A 164 -12.59 8.31 -0.16
N ILE A 165 -12.31 9.21 -1.11
CA ILE A 165 -12.18 8.86 -2.54
C ILE A 165 -10.98 7.93 -2.74
N ALA A 166 -9.82 8.26 -2.17
CA ALA A 166 -8.63 7.43 -2.27
C ALA A 166 -8.87 6.00 -1.75
N ILE A 167 -9.46 5.88 -0.55
CA ILE A 167 -9.77 4.57 0.05
C ILE A 167 -10.85 3.82 -0.74
N ALA A 168 -11.88 4.52 -1.23
CA ALA A 168 -12.94 3.88 -2.03
C ALA A 168 -12.38 3.34 -3.34
N LEU A 169 -11.55 4.12 -4.02
CA LEU A 169 -10.88 3.72 -5.27
C LEU A 169 -9.94 2.53 -5.04
N ASP A 170 -9.10 2.59 -4.01
CA ASP A 170 -8.16 1.53 -3.65
C ASP A 170 -8.90 0.20 -3.34
N ARG A 171 -9.98 0.25 -2.56
CA ARG A 171 -10.83 -0.92 -2.28
C ARG A 171 -11.50 -1.46 -3.54
N TRP A 172 -12.00 -0.57 -4.39
CA TRP A 172 -12.64 -0.97 -5.64
C TRP A 172 -11.63 -1.66 -6.56
N MET A 173 -10.45 -1.07 -6.77
CA MET A 173 -9.37 -1.68 -7.54
C MET A 173 -8.96 -3.04 -6.96
N ALA A 174 -8.82 -3.15 -5.65
CA ALA A 174 -8.50 -4.41 -4.98
C ALA A 174 -9.57 -5.51 -5.16
N SER A 175 -10.84 -5.13 -5.37
CA SER A 175 -11.94 -6.07 -5.57
C SER A 175 -12.06 -6.58 -7.02
N GLN A 176 -11.45 -5.89 -7.99
CA GLN A 176 -11.52 -6.30 -9.39
C GLN A 176 -10.64 -7.55 -9.63
N ALA A 177 -11.12 -8.44 -10.51
CA ALA A 177 -10.29 -9.51 -11.03
C ALA A 177 -9.18 -8.89 -11.92
N ALA A 178 -7.98 -9.43 -11.84
CA ALA A 178 -6.86 -8.92 -12.63
C ALA A 178 -7.24 -8.87 -14.12
N GLY A 179 -7.22 -7.68 -14.72
CA GLY A 179 -7.53 -7.44 -16.13
C GLY A 179 -9.01 -7.31 -16.49
N SER A 180 -9.95 -7.28 -15.53
CA SER A 180 -11.39 -7.22 -15.80
C SER A 180 -11.89 -5.81 -16.13
N VAL A 181 -11.23 -4.77 -15.68
CA VAL A 181 -11.57 -3.36 -15.94
C VAL A 181 -10.29 -2.57 -16.19
N ASP A 182 -10.31 -1.76 -17.24
CA ASP A 182 -9.25 -0.75 -17.42
C ASP A 182 -9.49 0.39 -16.43
N GLY A 183 -8.84 0.31 -15.29
CA GLY A 183 -8.87 1.33 -14.24
C GLY A 183 -7.95 2.52 -14.52
N ARG A 184 -7.24 2.50 -15.66
CA ARG A 184 -6.29 3.55 -16.00
C ARG A 184 -6.99 4.89 -16.13
N GLY A 185 -6.44 5.87 -15.45
CA GLY A 185 -6.97 7.23 -15.47
C GLY A 185 -8.22 7.47 -14.60
N LEU A 186 -8.80 6.45 -13.92
CA LEU A 186 -9.91 6.67 -13.00
C LEU A 186 -9.50 7.53 -11.82
N SER A 187 -8.31 7.32 -11.27
CA SER A 187 -7.74 8.15 -10.20
C SER A 187 -7.67 9.61 -10.65
N ARG A 188 -7.16 9.84 -11.85
CA ARG A 188 -7.07 11.17 -12.47
C ARG A 188 -8.44 11.80 -12.66
N ILE A 189 -9.40 11.07 -13.24
CA ILE A 189 -10.77 11.56 -13.49
C ILE A 189 -11.46 11.96 -12.17
N LEU A 190 -11.38 11.10 -11.15
CA LEU A 190 -12.02 11.36 -9.87
C LEU A 190 -11.39 12.54 -9.15
N MET A 191 -10.06 12.59 -9.10
CA MET A 191 -9.36 13.68 -8.42
C MET A 191 -9.60 15.04 -9.11
N THR A 192 -9.54 15.11 -10.44
CA THR A 192 -9.75 16.37 -11.15
C THR A 192 -11.21 16.84 -11.19
N ARG A 193 -12.19 15.94 -11.19
CA ARG A 193 -13.61 16.34 -11.25
C ARG A 193 -14.23 16.61 -9.89
N VAL A 194 -13.67 16.06 -8.83
CA VAL A 194 -14.23 16.19 -7.48
C VAL A 194 -13.50 17.25 -6.66
N LEU A 195 -12.22 17.48 -6.97
CA LEU A 195 -11.34 18.35 -6.16
C LEU A 195 -10.84 19.59 -6.92
N GLY A 196 -10.98 19.62 -8.27
CA GLY A 196 -10.53 20.71 -9.15
C GLY A 196 -11.59 21.75 -9.47
#